data_4180ab664b40c7ed27cf08ba5f535558
#
_entry.id   4180ab664b40c7ed27cf08ba5f535558
#
_cell.length_a   1.000
_cell.length_b   1.000
_cell.length_c   1.000
_cell.angle_alpha   90.00
_cell.angle_beta   90.00
_cell.angle_gamma   90.00
#
_symmetry.space_group_name_H-M   'P 1'
#
loop_
_entity.id
_entity.type
_entity.pdbx_description
1 polymer ?
#
loop_
_entity_poly.entity_id
_entity_poly.type
_entity_poly.pdbx_seq_one_letter_code
_entity_poly.pdbx_strand_id
1 'polypeptide(L)'
;YYDDLVANAVQNYYRVFPNGSSNTAAYNWFITYYPDAYTSELEAFMNAIGGDIYWDDYNNGRYVWNNNYNQRQESQNNSLLEEARTLTGEWEGSMVYEYTDDSTKKRVSDQFKANMKFFQYNSSANSLGGNGVEVDTNAKGDQQTLAFSWYVNTDGNIYIKYTKSGNVFVLDSKSDKNGFHLGYEKEKGYDTFFGTAFSTNTTDVLRFDLARQQPASAKATNSLTRAANQATFGAAKKNDFAKYSTDAVNRLHVR
;
A
#
# COMPACT_ATOMS: atom_id res chain seq x y z
N TYR A 1 6.63 -13.61 13.75
CA TYR A 1 5.44 -14.05 14.52
C TYR A 1 4.46 -12.92 14.80
N TYR A 2 4.95 -11.82 15.34
CA TYR A 2 4.17 -10.61 15.61
C TYR A 2 3.45 -10.09 14.36
N ASP A 3 4.20 -9.94 13.29
CA ASP A 3 3.65 -9.41 12.03
C ASP A 3 2.63 -10.37 11.40
N ASP A 4 2.83 -11.69 11.56
CA ASP A 4 1.92 -12.69 11.01
C ASP A 4 0.57 -12.69 11.74
N LEU A 5 0.55 -12.53 13.06
CA LEU A 5 -0.70 -12.45 13.82
C LEU A 5 -1.50 -11.20 13.43
N VAL A 6 -0.83 -10.06 13.39
CA VAL A 6 -1.48 -8.78 13.04
C VAL A 6 -2.00 -8.81 11.60
N ALA A 7 -1.20 -9.30 10.66
CA ALA A 7 -1.62 -9.43 9.25
C ALA A 7 -2.83 -10.35 9.10
N ASN A 8 -2.83 -11.50 9.77
CA ASN A 8 -3.96 -12.41 9.79
C ASN A 8 -5.21 -11.77 10.41
N ALA A 9 -5.04 -11.07 11.51
CA ALA A 9 -6.15 -10.39 12.18
C ALA A 9 -6.78 -9.33 11.26
N VAL A 10 -5.97 -8.54 10.56
CA VAL A 10 -6.47 -7.55 9.61
C VAL A 10 -7.26 -8.20 8.48
N GLN A 11 -6.74 -9.29 7.90
CA GLN A 11 -7.45 -10.03 6.85
C GLN A 11 -8.79 -10.58 7.36
N ASN A 12 -8.78 -11.22 8.53
CA ASN A 12 -9.99 -11.80 9.12
C ASN A 12 -11.00 -10.74 9.50
N TYR A 13 -10.53 -9.60 10.01
CA TYR A 13 -11.37 -8.45 10.32
C TYR A 13 -12.16 -7.98 9.07
N TYR A 14 -11.48 -7.81 7.95
CA TYR A 14 -12.15 -7.36 6.72
C TYR A 14 -13.03 -8.43 6.06
N ARG A 15 -12.90 -9.70 6.43
CA ARG A 15 -13.88 -10.73 6.07
C ARG A 15 -15.19 -10.55 6.84
N VAL A 16 -15.08 -10.19 8.12
CA VAL A 16 -16.25 -9.97 8.98
C VAL A 16 -16.86 -8.59 8.74
N PHE A 17 -16.03 -7.59 8.54
CA PHE A 17 -16.43 -6.20 8.32
C PHE A 17 -15.90 -5.69 6.98
N PRO A 18 -16.50 -6.07 5.84
CA PRO A 18 -15.97 -5.73 4.51
C PRO A 18 -15.84 -4.21 4.27
N ASN A 19 -16.69 -3.42 4.92
CA ASN A 19 -16.70 -1.95 4.81
C ASN A 19 -16.12 -1.26 6.04
N GLY A 20 -15.39 -2.00 6.88
CA GLY A 20 -14.92 -1.50 8.16
C GLY A 20 -15.99 -1.50 9.24
N SER A 21 -15.63 -1.03 10.42
CA SER A 21 -16.53 -0.95 11.58
C SER A 21 -16.17 0.27 12.43
N SER A 22 -16.94 0.50 13.48
CA SER A 22 -16.52 1.43 14.54
C SER A 22 -15.27 0.88 15.25
N ASN A 23 -14.48 1.77 15.86
CA ASN A 23 -13.32 1.35 16.64
C ASN A 23 -13.71 0.44 17.81
N THR A 24 -14.85 0.72 18.46
CA THR A 24 -15.37 -0.13 19.54
C THR A 24 -15.67 -1.55 19.04
N ALA A 25 -16.33 -1.69 17.91
CA ALA A 25 -16.62 -3.00 17.32
C ALA A 25 -15.34 -3.75 16.94
N ALA A 26 -14.37 -3.06 16.33
CA ALA A 26 -13.09 -3.64 15.96
C ALA A 26 -12.29 -4.10 17.18
N TYR A 27 -12.22 -3.27 18.21
CA TYR A 27 -11.57 -3.58 19.49
C TYR A 27 -12.18 -4.84 20.13
N ASN A 28 -13.50 -4.86 20.27
CA ASN A 28 -14.21 -5.98 20.90
C ASN A 28 -14.05 -7.26 20.05
N TRP A 29 -14.09 -7.15 18.73
CA TRP A 29 -13.86 -8.28 17.85
C TRP A 29 -12.45 -8.84 18.06
N PHE A 30 -11.43 -7.99 18.08
CA PHE A 30 -10.03 -8.43 18.21
C PHE A 30 -9.80 -9.13 19.55
N ILE A 31 -10.21 -8.54 20.67
CA ILE A 31 -9.99 -9.17 21.99
C ILE A 31 -10.79 -10.47 22.15
N THR A 32 -11.90 -10.62 21.44
CA THR A 32 -12.71 -11.85 21.47
C THR A 32 -12.04 -13.00 20.72
N TYR A 33 -11.51 -12.71 19.53
CA TYR A 33 -10.93 -13.75 18.66
C TYR A 33 -9.43 -13.94 18.86
N TYR A 34 -8.73 -12.99 19.47
CA TYR A 34 -7.31 -13.05 19.78
C TYR A 34 -7.05 -12.74 21.26
N PRO A 35 -7.62 -13.55 22.18
CA PRO A 35 -7.58 -13.25 23.60
C PRO A 35 -6.18 -13.31 24.21
N ASP A 36 -5.26 -14.05 23.57
CA ASP A 36 -3.88 -14.21 24.02
C ASP A 36 -2.90 -13.24 23.36
N ALA A 37 -3.41 -12.30 22.53
CA ALA A 37 -2.56 -11.32 21.87
C ALA A 37 -1.96 -10.35 22.90
N TYR A 38 -0.72 -9.94 22.63
CA TYR A 38 -0.08 -8.89 23.41
C TYR A 38 -0.73 -7.53 23.16
N THR A 39 -0.60 -6.63 24.13
CA THR A 39 -1.09 -5.25 23.98
C THR A 39 -0.48 -4.54 22.79
N SER A 40 0.79 -4.81 22.49
CA SER A 40 1.46 -4.28 21.30
C SER A 40 0.84 -4.78 19.99
N GLU A 41 0.34 -6.01 19.96
CA GLU A 41 -0.36 -6.59 18.81
C GLU A 41 -1.76 -5.98 18.64
N LEU A 42 -2.47 -5.75 19.75
CA LEU A 42 -3.74 -5.03 19.73
C LEU A 42 -3.56 -3.61 19.18
N GLU A 43 -2.56 -2.89 19.66
CA GLU A 43 -2.25 -1.54 19.18
C GLU A 43 -1.91 -1.54 17.70
N ALA A 44 -1.09 -2.48 17.26
CA ALA A 44 -0.72 -2.62 15.85
C ALA A 44 -1.93 -2.95 14.98
N PHE A 45 -2.82 -3.84 15.43
CA PHE A 45 -4.05 -4.16 14.72
C PHE A 45 -4.95 -2.94 14.59
N MET A 46 -5.22 -2.25 15.71
CA MET A 46 -6.10 -1.07 15.69
C MET A 46 -5.53 0.04 14.82
N ASN A 47 -4.22 0.29 14.87
CA ASN A 47 -3.57 1.26 13.99
C ASN A 47 -3.61 0.82 12.53
N ALA A 48 -3.48 -0.47 12.26
CA ALA A 48 -3.53 -1.01 10.91
C ALA A 48 -4.90 -0.85 10.25
N ILE A 49 -5.98 -0.83 11.02
CA ILE A 49 -7.33 -0.59 10.50
C ILE A 49 -7.75 0.89 10.57
N GLY A 50 -6.82 1.79 10.89
CA GLY A 50 -7.06 3.24 10.91
C GLY A 50 -7.65 3.77 12.22
N GLY A 51 -7.66 2.98 13.29
CA GLY A 51 -8.03 3.43 14.63
C GLY A 51 -6.83 4.09 15.31
N ASP A 52 -6.94 5.36 15.61
CA ASP A 52 -5.91 6.09 16.33
C ASP A 52 -6.04 5.77 17.83
N ILE A 53 -5.44 4.65 18.23
CA ILE A 53 -5.55 4.11 19.60
C ILE A 53 -4.32 4.49 20.43
N TYR A 54 -4.56 4.86 21.68
CA TYR A 54 -3.49 5.11 22.64
C TYR A 54 -3.91 4.71 24.06
N TRP A 55 -2.93 4.45 24.91
CA TRP A 55 -3.15 4.15 26.32
C TRP A 55 -3.26 5.44 27.12
N ASP A 56 -4.38 5.61 27.82
CA ASP A 56 -4.64 6.80 28.61
C ASP A 56 -4.41 6.52 30.11
N ASP A 57 -3.22 6.85 30.59
CA ASP A 57 -2.86 6.68 32.00
C ASP A 57 -3.61 7.62 32.94
N TYR A 58 -4.06 8.77 32.43
CA TYR A 58 -4.73 9.78 33.25
C TYR A 58 -6.20 9.46 33.53
N ASN A 59 -6.84 8.64 32.70
CA ASN A 59 -8.24 8.27 32.80
C ASN A 59 -8.44 6.78 33.15
N ASN A 60 -7.86 6.35 34.27
CA ASN A 60 -7.99 5.00 34.83
C ASN A 60 -7.31 3.88 34.02
N GLY A 61 -6.27 4.20 33.25
CA GLY A 61 -5.49 3.20 32.52
C GLY A 61 -6.34 2.37 31.56
N ARG A 62 -6.80 2.98 30.48
CA ARG A 62 -7.60 2.32 29.44
C ARG A 62 -7.16 2.75 28.06
N TYR A 63 -7.47 1.94 27.07
CA TYR A 63 -7.33 2.36 25.68
C TYR A 63 -8.42 3.36 25.32
N VAL A 64 -8.01 4.42 24.64
CA VAL A 64 -8.87 5.40 24.02
C VAL A 64 -8.45 5.60 22.57
N TRP A 65 -9.34 6.11 21.75
CA TRP A 65 -9.06 6.39 20.34
C TRP A 65 -9.67 7.70 19.92
N ASN A 66 -9.01 8.35 18.98
CA ASN A 66 -9.40 9.65 18.48
C ASN A 66 -10.35 9.49 17.29
N ASN A 67 -11.64 9.58 17.55
CA ASN A 67 -12.66 9.47 16.50
C ASN A 67 -12.61 10.59 15.46
N ASN A 68 -11.90 11.68 15.75
CA ASN A 68 -11.83 12.86 14.87
C ASN A 68 -10.56 12.88 14.02
N TYR A 69 -9.66 11.91 14.18
CA TYR A 69 -8.37 11.91 13.47
C TYR A 69 -8.56 11.93 11.95
N ASN A 70 -9.34 11.00 11.43
CA ASN A 70 -9.61 10.93 10.00
C ASN A 70 -10.38 12.15 9.48
N GLN A 71 -11.32 12.66 10.27
CA GLN A 71 -12.08 13.87 9.91
C GLN A 71 -11.18 15.11 9.83
N ARG A 72 -10.22 15.25 10.73
CA ARG A 72 -9.26 16.36 10.68
C ARG A 72 -8.35 16.28 9.46
N GLN A 73 -7.89 15.10 9.09
CA GLN A 73 -7.10 14.92 7.88
C GLN A 73 -7.93 15.19 6.63
N GLU A 74 -9.16 14.75 6.61
CA GLU A 74 -10.09 14.99 5.50
C GLU A 74 -10.37 16.48 5.31
N SER A 75 -10.60 17.23 6.39
CA SER A 75 -10.84 18.67 6.32
C SER A 75 -9.60 19.47 5.95
N GLN A 76 -8.39 18.94 6.23
CA GLN A 76 -7.14 19.63 5.94
C GLN A 76 -6.67 19.46 4.50
N ASN A 77 -6.95 18.32 3.84
CA ASN A 77 -6.46 18.12 2.48
C ASN A 77 -7.22 17.03 1.70
N ASN A 78 -8.25 17.48 0.98
CA ASN A 78 -9.01 16.61 0.07
C ASN A 78 -8.15 15.99 -1.06
N SER A 79 -7.06 16.65 -1.45
CA SER A 79 -6.14 16.15 -2.48
C SER A 79 -5.42 14.89 -2.04
N LEU A 80 -4.98 14.81 -0.79
CA LEU A 80 -4.34 13.60 -0.24
C LEU A 80 -5.33 12.43 -0.20
N LEU A 81 -6.57 12.72 0.14
CA LEU A 81 -7.62 11.71 0.18
C LEU A 81 -7.93 11.17 -1.21
N GLU A 82 -7.99 12.03 -2.21
CA GLU A 82 -8.17 11.63 -3.60
C GLU A 82 -6.98 10.80 -4.11
N GLU A 83 -5.76 11.12 -3.70
CA GLU A 83 -4.59 10.32 -4.00
C GLU A 83 -4.71 8.91 -3.40
N ALA A 84 -5.08 8.81 -2.13
CA ALA A 84 -5.28 7.51 -1.47
C ALA A 84 -6.40 6.70 -2.13
N ARG A 85 -7.51 7.32 -2.48
CA ARG A 85 -8.62 6.68 -3.21
C ARG A 85 -8.20 6.20 -4.59
N THR A 86 -7.41 7.00 -5.29
CA THR A 86 -6.92 6.67 -6.64
C THR A 86 -5.97 5.48 -6.58
N LEU A 87 -5.14 5.38 -5.54
CA LEU A 87 -4.24 4.25 -5.35
C LEU A 87 -4.98 2.95 -5.03
N THR A 88 -6.13 3.03 -4.38
CA THR A 88 -6.94 1.86 -4.01
C THR A 88 -7.38 1.09 -5.26
N GLY A 89 -7.28 -0.25 -5.20
CA GLY A 89 -7.67 -1.14 -6.27
C GLY A 89 -6.55 -2.08 -6.69
N GLU A 90 -6.69 -2.68 -7.85
CA GLU A 90 -5.77 -3.69 -8.38
C GLU A 90 -4.95 -3.11 -9.53
N TRP A 91 -3.65 -3.33 -9.46
CA TRP A 91 -2.67 -2.87 -10.42
C TRP A 91 -1.80 -4.04 -10.87
N GLU A 92 -1.47 -4.10 -12.15
CA GLU A 92 -0.62 -5.17 -12.66
C GLU A 92 0.31 -4.64 -13.74
N GLY A 93 1.53 -5.15 -13.74
CA GLY A 93 2.52 -4.81 -14.76
C GLY A 93 3.92 -5.27 -14.39
N SER A 94 4.89 -4.63 -15.00
CA SER A 94 6.31 -4.98 -14.82
C SER A 94 6.89 -4.31 -13.58
N MET A 95 7.75 -5.03 -12.89
CA MET A 95 8.52 -4.53 -11.76
C MET A 95 9.96 -5.03 -11.84
N VAL A 96 10.88 -4.16 -11.46
CA VAL A 96 12.30 -4.48 -11.28
C VAL A 96 12.69 -4.14 -9.84
N TYR A 97 13.30 -5.11 -9.18
CA TYR A 97 13.86 -4.93 -7.86
C TYR A 97 15.37 -4.92 -7.92
N GLU A 98 15.98 -3.79 -7.56
CA GLU A 98 17.42 -3.60 -7.53
C GLU A 98 17.91 -3.60 -6.07
N TYR A 99 18.91 -4.41 -5.80
CA TYR A 99 19.50 -4.53 -4.46
C TYR A 99 20.99 -4.88 -4.54
N THR A 100 21.68 -4.73 -3.43
CA THR A 100 23.08 -5.17 -3.32
C THR A 100 23.10 -6.59 -2.74
N ASP A 101 23.67 -7.53 -3.46
CA ASP A 101 23.84 -8.91 -3.00
C ASP A 101 24.85 -8.93 -1.85
N ASP A 102 24.46 -9.52 -0.71
CA ASP A 102 25.27 -9.54 0.49
C ASP A 102 26.56 -10.35 0.34
N SER A 103 26.53 -11.40 -0.48
CA SER A 103 27.67 -12.29 -0.67
C SER A 103 28.68 -11.74 -1.69
N THR A 104 28.22 -11.17 -2.81
CA THR A 104 29.08 -10.66 -3.88
C THR A 104 29.36 -9.18 -3.76
N LYS A 105 28.57 -8.43 -2.94
CA LYS A 105 28.60 -6.97 -2.81
C LYS A 105 28.32 -6.24 -4.13
N LYS A 106 27.72 -6.93 -5.10
CA LYS A 106 27.37 -6.35 -6.41
C LYS A 106 25.90 -5.95 -6.44
N ARG A 107 25.60 -4.94 -7.26
CA ARG A 107 24.21 -4.58 -7.58
C ARG A 107 23.58 -5.64 -8.46
N VAL A 108 22.37 -6.05 -8.11
CA VAL A 108 21.59 -7.08 -8.81
C VAL A 108 20.21 -6.49 -9.11
N SER A 109 19.69 -6.82 -10.30
CA SER A 109 18.34 -6.44 -10.70
C SER A 109 17.54 -7.70 -11.01
N ASP A 110 16.40 -7.87 -10.36
CA ASP A 110 15.45 -8.93 -10.65
C ASP A 110 14.21 -8.34 -11.31
N GLN A 111 13.75 -8.96 -12.40
CA GLN A 111 12.59 -8.51 -13.16
C GLN A 111 11.48 -9.55 -13.10
N PHE A 112 10.26 -9.08 -12.84
CA PHE A 112 9.08 -9.93 -12.71
C PHE A 112 7.81 -9.15 -13.01
N LYS A 113 6.70 -9.86 -13.13
CA LYS A 113 5.37 -9.26 -13.18
C LYS A 113 4.84 -9.14 -11.76
N ALA A 114 4.35 -7.96 -11.40
CA ALA A 114 3.73 -7.72 -10.11
C ALA A 114 2.24 -7.44 -10.28
N ASN A 115 1.43 -8.05 -9.40
CA ASN A 115 0.04 -7.72 -9.21
C ASN A 115 -0.10 -7.18 -7.79
N MET A 116 -0.50 -5.92 -7.66
CA MET A 116 -0.63 -5.24 -6.37
C MET A 116 -2.09 -4.87 -6.13
N LYS A 117 -2.62 -5.26 -4.98
CA LYS A 117 -3.95 -4.85 -4.53
C LYS A 117 -3.80 -3.95 -3.31
N PHE A 118 -4.33 -2.73 -3.43
CA PHE A 118 -4.31 -1.72 -2.38
C PHE A 118 -5.71 -1.56 -1.79
N PHE A 119 -5.83 -1.68 -0.47
CA PHE A 119 -7.09 -1.56 0.25
C PHE A 119 -6.99 -0.42 1.25
N GLN A 120 -7.95 0.51 1.25
CA GLN A 120 -8.08 1.49 2.32
C GLN A 120 -8.58 0.80 3.58
N TYR A 121 -8.08 1.22 4.75
CA TYR A 121 -8.50 0.65 6.03
C TYR A 121 -9.99 0.81 6.27
N ASN A 122 -10.51 1.97 5.93
CA ASN A 122 -11.93 2.24 6.03
C ASN A 122 -12.35 3.12 4.86
N SER A 123 -13.02 2.53 3.88
CA SER A 123 -13.46 3.25 2.69
C SER A 123 -14.51 4.31 2.98
N SER A 124 -15.33 4.10 4.02
CA SER A 124 -16.36 5.08 4.41
C SER A 124 -15.80 6.19 5.29
N ALA A 125 -14.70 5.96 6.00
CA ALA A 125 -14.00 6.99 6.79
C ALA A 125 -12.90 7.72 6.01
N ASN A 126 -12.68 7.39 4.75
CA ASN A 126 -11.72 8.07 3.89
C ASN A 126 -10.29 8.06 4.43
N SER A 127 -9.78 6.88 4.72
CA SER A 127 -8.45 6.68 5.25
C SER A 127 -7.35 7.07 4.24
N LEU A 128 -6.27 7.68 4.72
CA LEU A 128 -5.07 7.98 3.92
C LEU A 128 -4.13 6.79 3.77
N GLY A 129 -4.50 5.64 4.26
CA GLY A 129 -3.68 4.45 4.17
C GLY A 129 -4.48 3.18 4.21
N GLY A 130 -3.77 2.08 4.19
CA GLY A 130 -4.37 0.77 4.20
C GLY A 130 -3.34 -0.34 4.20
N ASN A 131 -3.81 -1.52 3.89
CA ASN A 131 -2.97 -2.68 3.65
C ASN A 131 -3.12 -3.14 2.21
N GLY A 132 -2.33 -4.13 1.84
CA GLY A 132 -2.37 -4.68 0.50
C GLY A 132 -1.68 -6.02 0.40
N VAL A 133 -1.78 -6.57 -0.79
CA VAL A 133 -1.11 -7.82 -1.12
C VAL A 133 -0.50 -7.71 -2.52
N GLU A 134 0.71 -8.20 -2.65
CA GLU A 134 1.42 -8.26 -3.92
C GLU A 134 1.71 -9.70 -4.29
N VAL A 135 1.40 -10.07 -5.52
CA VAL A 135 1.77 -11.36 -6.09
C VAL A 135 2.76 -11.11 -7.23
N ASP A 136 3.97 -11.57 -7.04
CA ASP A 136 5.03 -11.49 -8.06
C ASP A 136 5.12 -12.81 -8.81
N THR A 137 5.27 -12.73 -10.13
CA THR A 137 5.40 -13.91 -11.00
C THR A 137 6.61 -13.72 -11.90
N ASN A 138 7.54 -14.66 -11.89
CA ASN A 138 8.69 -14.64 -12.80
C ASN A 138 8.35 -15.28 -14.16
N ALA A 139 9.31 -15.25 -15.09
CA ALA A 139 9.10 -15.80 -16.43
C ALA A 139 8.86 -17.31 -16.44
N LYS A 140 9.26 -18.03 -15.41
CA LYS A 140 9.03 -19.47 -15.25
C LYS A 140 7.65 -19.79 -14.71
N GLY A 141 6.89 -18.77 -14.26
CA GLY A 141 5.61 -18.95 -13.61
C GLY A 141 5.68 -19.17 -12.10
N ASP A 142 6.87 -19.13 -11.51
CA ASP A 142 7.01 -19.17 -10.05
C ASP A 142 6.41 -17.90 -9.44
N GLN A 143 5.77 -18.03 -8.28
CA GLN A 143 5.08 -16.94 -7.62
C GLN A 143 5.53 -16.77 -6.17
N GLN A 144 5.50 -15.54 -5.71
CA GLN A 144 5.55 -15.20 -4.29
C GLN A 144 4.44 -14.23 -3.95
N THR A 145 3.97 -14.29 -2.72
CA THR A 145 2.94 -13.38 -2.19
C THR A 145 3.51 -12.59 -1.03
N LEU A 146 3.41 -11.27 -1.09
CA LEU A 146 3.92 -10.35 -0.09
C LEU A 146 2.78 -9.49 0.44
N ALA A 147 2.61 -9.47 1.76
CA ALA A 147 1.72 -8.53 2.42
C ALA A 147 2.44 -7.20 2.63
N PHE A 148 1.72 -6.10 2.51
CA PHE A 148 2.25 -4.77 2.79
C PHE A 148 1.18 -3.87 3.41
N SER A 149 1.63 -2.78 4.02
CA SER A 149 0.81 -1.65 4.39
C SER A 149 1.28 -0.41 3.63
N TRP A 150 0.42 0.57 3.48
CA TRP A 150 0.73 1.78 2.75
C TRP A 150 0.02 2.99 3.35
N TYR A 151 0.55 4.18 3.10
CA TYR A 151 -0.12 5.43 3.42
C TYR A 151 0.36 6.56 2.51
N VAL A 152 -0.48 7.57 2.38
CA VAL A 152 -0.15 8.84 1.71
C VAL A 152 0.19 9.87 2.78
N ASN A 153 1.41 10.40 2.72
CA ASN A 153 1.88 11.40 3.68
C ASN A 153 1.39 12.80 3.32
N THR A 154 1.58 13.74 4.23
CA THR A 154 1.14 15.14 4.08
C THR A 154 1.78 15.87 2.90
N ASP A 155 2.94 15.41 2.42
CA ASP A 155 3.63 15.91 1.23
C ASP A 155 3.17 15.24 -0.08
N GLY A 156 2.23 14.30 -0.02
CA GLY A 156 1.77 13.52 -1.16
C GLY A 156 2.65 12.31 -1.47
N ASN A 157 3.72 12.09 -0.73
CA ASN A 157 4.56 10.91 -0.90
C ASN A 157 3.79 9.66 -0.47
N ILE A 158 4.06 8.56 -1.18
CA ILE A 158 3.47 7.25 -0.87
C ILE A 158 4.53 6.41 -0.17
N TYR A 159 4.17 5.80 0.94
CA TYR A 159 5.01 4.87 1.69
C TYR A 159 4.41 3.48 1.62
N ILE A 160 5.26 2.50 1.31
CA ILE A 160 4.87 1.08 1.25
C ILE A 160 5.81 0.30 2.17
N LYS A 161 5.24 -0.36 3.18
CA LYS A 161 5.99 -1.19 4.12
C LYS A 161 5.65 -2.66 3.87
N TYR A 162 6.65 -3.44 3.48
CA TYR A 162 6.49 -4.89 3.37
C TYR A 162 6.52 -5.52 4.76
N THR A 163 5.47 -6.24 5.10
CA THR A 163 5.22 -6.73 6.47
C THR A 163 6.31 -7.66 6.95
N LYS A 164 6.73 -8.60 6.12
CA LYS A 164 7.67 -9.66 6.52
C LYS A 164 9.07 -9.13 6.79
N SER A 165 9.59 -8.27 5.93
CA SER A 165 10.94 -7.72 6.06
C SER A 165 10.99 -6.46 6.94
N GLY A 166 9.87 -5.74 7.07
CA GLY A 166 9.84 -4.41 7.65
C GLY A 166 10.44 -3.33 6.75
N ASN A 167 10.80 -3.66 5.51
CA ASN A 167 11.42 -2.71 4.58
C ASN A 167 10.38 -1.70 4.10
N VAL A 168 10.73 -0.42 4.18
CA VAL A 168 9.84 0.69 3.83
C VAL A 168 10.36 1.37 2.57
N PHE A 169 9.51 1.45 1.56
CA PHE A 169 9.80 2.16 0.32
C PHE A 169 9.02 3.46 0.25
N VAL A 170 9.66 4.51 -0.23
CA VAL A 170 9.04 5.83 -0.44
C VAL A 170 9.00 6.18 -1.91
N LEU A 171 7.85 6.69 -2.35
CA LEU A 171 7.63 7.25 -3.68
C LEU A 171 7.52 8.76 -3.55
N ASP A 172 8.43 9.48 -4.21
CA ASP A 172 8.51 10.93 -4.12
C ASP A 172 7.51 11.60 -5.07
N SER A 173 6.58 12.35 -4.53
CA SER A 173 5.55 13.05 -5.29
C SER A 173 6.08 14.24 -6.12
N LYS A 174 7.26 14.74 -5.81
CA LYS A 174 7.80 15.97 -6.39
C LYS A 174 8.90 15.75 -7.41
N SER A 175 9.47 14.56 -7.49
CA SER A 175 10.53 14.25 -8.46
C SER A 175 9.94 13.85 -9.79
N ASP A 176 10.38 14.51 -10.86
CA ASP A 176 10.00 14.15 -12.22
C ASP A 176 10.79 12.95 -12.77
N LYS A 177 12.02 12.75 -12.31
CA LYS A 177 12.93 11.69 -12.80
C LYS A 177 12.91 10.44 -11.94
N ASN A 178 12.77 10.60 -10.62
CA ASN A 178 12.86 9.51 -9.66
C ASN A 178 11.61 9.42 -8.77
N GLY A 179 10.50 9.95 -9.22
CA GLY A 179 9.23 9.93 -8.54
C GLY A 179 8.26 8.92 -9.13
N PHE A 180 6.99 9.29 -9.12
CA PHE A 180 5.92 8.42 -9.64
C PHE A 180 4.86 9.23 -10.38
N HIS A 181 4.07 8.50 -11.17
CA HIS A 181 2.78 8.92 -11.70
C HIS A 181 1.72 7.95 -11.21
N LEU A 182 0.61 8.49 -10.76
CA LEU A 182 -0.56 7.74 -10.35
C LEU A 182 -1.81 8.41 -10.92
N GLY A 183 -2.58 7.69 -11.71
CA GLY A 183 -3.87 8.15 -12.19
C GLY A 183 -4.04 8.04 -13.70
N TYR A 184 -5.00 8.80 -14.22
CA TYR A 184 -5.42 8.70 -15.62
C TYR A 184 -4.31 9.15 -16.58
N GLU A 185 -4.04 8.32 -17.59
CA GLU A 185 -3.23 8.70 -18.75
C GLU A 185 -4.14 8.87 -19.97
N LYS A 186 -4.25 10.11 -20.43
CA LYS A 186 -5.13 10.46 -21.56
C LYS A 186 -4.81 9.68 -22.83
N GLU A 187 -3.53 9.48 -23.12
CA GLU A 187 -3.08 8.77 -24.31
C GLU A 187 -3.42 7.28 -24.28
N LYS A 188 -3.50 6.69 -23.09
CA LYS A 188 -3.84 5.28 -22.90
C LYS A 188 -5.33 5.05 -22.67
N GLY A 189 -6.02 6.03 -22.10
CA GLY A 189 -7.45 5.94 -21.79
C GLY A 189 -7.78 5.16 -20.53
N TYR A 190 -6.78 4.90 -19.67
CA TYR A 190 -6.95 4.22 -18.39
C TYR A 190 -5.93 4.72 -17.36
N ASP A 191 -6.14 4.32 -16.10
CA ASP A 191 -5.22 4.68 -15.02
C ASP A 191 -3.95 3.85 -15.07
N THR A 192 -2.81 4.52 -14.87
CA THR A 192 -1.50 3.90 -14.72
C THR A 192 -0.83 4.31 -13.42
N PHE A 193 0.06 3.47 -12.96
CA PHE A 193 0.88 3.71 -11.78
C PHE A 193 2.30 3.26 -12.10
N PHE A 194 3.19 4.21 -12.31
CA PHE A 194 4.58 3.90 -12.67
C PHE A 194 5.54 4.82 -11.91
N GLY A 195 6.76 4.38 -11.74
CA GLY A 195 7.76 5.19 -11.08
C GLY A 195 8.87 4.39 -10.43
N THR A 196 9.51 5.05 -9.47
CA THR A 196 10.60 4.51 -8.66
C THR A 196 10.26 4.65 -7.19
N ALA A 197 10.52 3.59 -6.43
CA ALA A 197 10.41 3.60 -4.98
C ALA A 197 11.77 3.29 -4.37
N PHE A 198 12.19 4.07 -3.41
CA PHE A 198 13.47 3.92 -2.72
C PHE A 198 13.26 3.41 -1.30
N SER A 199 14.03 2.40 -0.92
CA SER A 199 14.02 1.93 0.46
C SER A 199 14.56 3.03 1.40
N THR A 200 13.89 3.21 2.52
CA THR A 200 14.37 4.08 3.60
C THR A 200 15.35 3.37 4.53
N ASN A 201 15.41 2.03 4.46
CA ASN A 201 16.20 1.18 5.35
C ASN A 201 17.47 0.65 4.68
N THR A 202 17.44 0.48 3.37
CA THR A 202 18.52 -0.15 2.58
C THR A 202 18.80 0.70 1.33
N THR A 203 19.68 0.20 0.45
CA THR A 203 19.93 0.78 -0.87
C THR A 203 19.02 0.20 -1.96
N ASP A 204 18.00 -0.54 -1.58
CA ASP A 204 17.08 -1.19 -2.50
C ASP A 204 16.21 -0.20 -3.24
N VAL A 205 15.93 -0.50 -4.49
CA VAL A 205 15.12 0.33 -5.38
C VAL A 205 14.11 -0.56 -6.11
N LEU A 206 12.87 -0.09 -6.18
CA LEU A 206 11.83 -0.68 -7.02
C LEU A 206 11.56 0.27 -8.18
N ARG A 207 11.51 -0.30 -9.41
CA ARG A 207 11.03 0.40 -10.60
C ARG A 207 9.82 -0.35 -11.12
N PHE A 208 8.75 0.36 -11.42
CA PHE A 208 7.50 -0.29 -11.77
C PHE A 208 6.72 0.47 -12.83
N ASP A 209 5.93 -0.29 -13.58
CA ASP A 209 5.02 0.20 -14.60
C ASP A 209 3.77 -0.66 -14.59
N LEU A 210 2.75 -0.16 -13.89
CA LEU A 210 1.52 -0.89 -13.62
C LEU A 210 0.33 -0.19 -14.26
N ALA A 211 -0.64 -0.99 -14.67
CA ALA A 211 -1.94 -0.53 -15.15
C ALA A 211 -3.04 -1.01 -14.22
N ARG A 212 -4.07 -0.17 -14.03
CA ARG A 212 -5.23 -0.54 -13.23
C ARG A 212 -5.97 -1.71 -13.88
N GLN A 213 -6.30 -2.69 -13.06
CA GLN A 213 -7.11 -3.83 -13.46
C GLN A 213 -8.57 -3.59 -13.07
N GLN A 214 -9.49 -3.95 -13.98
CA GLN A 214 -10.91 -3.82 -13.74
C GLN A 214 -11.48 -5.20 -13.37
N PRO A 215 -12.09 -5.36 -12.18
CA PRO A 215 -12.80 -6.59 -11.87
C PRO A 215 -13.93 -6.81 -12.87
N ALA A 216 -14.11 -8.05 -13.30
CA ALA A 216 -15.13 -8.39 -14.30
C ALA A 216 -16.55 -7.98 -13.87
N SER A 217 -16.82 -7.96 -12.55
CA SER A 217 -18.11 -7.56 -11.97
C SER A 217 -18.32 -6.05 -11.85
N ALA A 218 -17.26 -5.25 -12.02
CA ALA A 218 -17.30 -3.80 -11.78
C ALA A 218 -17.18 -2.95 -13.07
N LYS A 219 -17.30 -3.59 -14.24
CA LYS A 219 -17.01 -2.97 -15.54
C LYS A 219 -17.81 -1.70 -15.88
N ALA A 220 -19.00 -1.52 -15.31
CA ALA A 220 -19.86 -0.40 -15.72
C ALA A 220 -19.80 0.80 -14.77
N THR A 221 -19.61 0.57 -13.46
CA THR A 221 -19.80 1.64 -12.45
C THR A 221 -18.48 2.30 -12.04
N ASN A 222 -17.41 1.53 -11.89
CA ASN A 222 -16.14 2.06 -11.40
C ASN A 222 -15.30 2.74 -12.48
N SER A 223 -15.39 2.28 -13.71
CA SER A 223 -14.69 2.92 -14.85
C SER A 223 -15.24 4.30 -15.16
N LEU A 224 -16.56 4.50 -15.07
CA LEU A 224 -17.20 5.80 -15.29
C LEU A 224 -16.85 6.80 -14.20
N THR A 225 -16.83 6.38 -12.93
CA THR A 225 -16.53 7.24 -11.79
C THR A 225 -15.05 7.67 -11.80
N ARG A 226 -14.13 6.76 -12.14
CA ARG A 226 -12.71 7.06 -12.20
C ARG A 226 -12.33 7.90 -13.42
N ALA A 227 -12.87 7.58 -14.58
CA ALA A 227 -12.63 8.35 -15.80
C ALA A 227 -13.18 9.79 -15.70
N ALA A 228 -14.27 10.01 -14.94
CA ALA A 228 -14.85 11.34 -14.75
C ALA A 228 -13.92 12.26 -13.95
N ASN A 229 -13.18 11.74 -12.97
CA ASN A 229 -12.29 12.55 -12.13
C ASN A 229 -10.96 12.87 -12.80
N GLN A 230 -10.45 12.00 -13.67
CA GLN A 230 -9.18 12.15 -14.42
C GLN A 230 -8.03 12.75 -13.61
N ALA A 231 -8.05 12.52 -12.30
CA ALA A 231 -7.05 13.04 -11.38
C ALA A 231 -5.72 12.32 -11.56
N THR A 232 -4.64 13.09 -11.45
CA THR A 232 -3.28 12.57 -11.51
C THR A 232 -2.47 13.07 -10.33
N PHE A 233 -1.56 12.24 -9.86
CA PHE A 233 -0.70 12.52 -8.72
C PHE A 233 0.73 12.14 -9.05
N GLY A 234 1.69 12.83 -8.42
CA GLY A 234 3.09 12.65 -8.70
C GLY A 234 3.58 13.52 -9.86
N ALA A 235 4.89 13.74 -9.93
CA ALA A 235 5.51 14.63 -10.90
C ALA A 235 6.11 13.91 -12.12
N ALA A 236 6.23 12.59 -12.11
CA ALA A 236 6.79 11.82 -13.22
C ALA A 236 5.84 11.88 -14.42
N LYS A 237 6.36 12.30 -15.59
CA LYS A 237 5.56 12.51 -16.79
C LYS A 237 5.84 11.52 -17.90
N LYS A 238 7.05 10.95 -17.90
CA LYS A 238 7.49 9.96 -18.88
C LYS A 238 7.73 8.63 -18.20
N ASN A 239 7.22 7.57 -18.79
CA ASN A 239 7.46 6.23 -18.30
C ASN A 239 8.80 5.71 -18.85
N ASP A 240 9.91 6.24 -18.29
CA ASP A 240 11.24 5.72 -18.56
C ASP A 240 11.59 4.51 -17.66
N PHE A 241 10.72 4.18 -16.75
CA PHE A 241 10.91 3.13 -15.74
C PHE A 241 10.81 1.72 -16.33
N ALA A 242 10.20 1.57 -17.51
CA ALA A 242 10.15 0.30 -18.24
C ALA A 242 11.46 -0.05 -18.94
N LYS A 243 12.41 0.88 -19.02
CA LYS A 243 13.75 0.62 -19.55
C LYS A 243 14.63 0.03 -18.46
N TYR A 244 14.59 -1.27 -18.37
CA TYR A 244 15.36 -2.00 -17.38
C TYR A 244 16.81 -2.14 -17.82
N SER A 245 17.68 -2.34 -16.83
CA SER A 245 19.03 -2.81 -17.06
C SER A 245 18.99 -4.09 -17.92
N THR A 246 19.86 -4.17 -18.92
CA THR A 246 20.05 -5.39 -19.72
C THR A 246 20.48 -6.60 -18.87
N ASP A 247 20.91 -6.33 -17.63
CA ASP A 247 21.35 -7.35 -16.67
C ASP A 247 20.23 -7.84 -15.74
N ALA A 248 18.99 -7.42 -15.98
CA ALA A 248 17.85 -7.87 -15.16
C ALA A 248 17.59 -9.36 -15.31
N VAL A 249 17.41 -10.05 -14.21
CA VAL A 249 17.25 -11.51 -14.15
C VAL A 249 15.82 -11.84 -13.68
N ASN A 250 15.27 -12.91 -14.22
CA ASN A 250 13.96 -13.41 -13.83
C ASN A 250 14.06 -14.23 -12.53
N ARG A 251 14.13 -13.54 -11.40
CA ARG A 251 14.11 -14.16 -10.07
C ARG A 251 13.04 -13.51 -9.21
N LEU A 252 12.67 -14.22 -8.16
CA LEU A 252 11.84 -13.68 -7.10
C LEU A 252 12.70 -13.54 -5.85
N HIS A 253 12.76 -12.32 -5.33
CA HIS A 253 13.50 -12.01 -4.12
C HIS A 253 12.55 -11.37 -3.11
N VAL A 254 12.57 -11.88 -1.86
CA VAL A 254 11.77 -11.32 -0.77
C VAL A 254 12.41 -10.02 -0.30
N ARG A 255 11.70 -8.92 -0.38
CA ARG A 255 12.16 -7.58 0.00
C ARG A 255 11.53 -7.05 1.26
#